data_17d6fc62a48ac83b566f147c2dd5ad62
#
_entry.id   17d6fc62a48ac83b566f147c2dd5ad62
#
_cell.length_a   1.000
_cell.length_b   1.000
_cell.length_c   1.000
_cell.angle_alpha   90.00
_cell.angle_beta   90.00
_cell.angle_gamma   90.00
#
_symmetry.space_group_name_H-M   'P 1'
#
loop_
_entity.id
_entity.type
_entity.pdbx_description
1 polymer ?
#
loop_
_entity_poly.entity_id
_entity_poly.type
_entity_poly.pdbx_seq_one_letter_code
_entity_poly.pdbx_strand_id
1 'polypeptide(L)'
;MNKFNHYSGFPASVIAATLLSAAALFAQTPPEVTPPPPPEPIPAVVPVPAPTPEAVGDSMMARRRYQAAIEAYKQVPQPSAAVWNKMGIAYQMLFDLQDATRCYQTSLKMEPKNVNVLNNLGTVYDSQKQYGKAVKMYRKALKIEPKSALILKNLGTDLMAQHKYEKGWEVYKSALEVDPQIFDRSTGPRVENPSSVQDRGAMNYYMAKGCARAGRTDRAIEYLRSAVNEGFTNPKKIAADQEFAALHGVPAFERLIAEPEKQ
;
A
#
# COMPACT_ATOMS: atom_id res chain seq x y z
N MET A 1 52.85 -6.61 8.39
CA MET A 1 53.47 -7.84 9.01
C MET A 1 52.85 -8.99 8.28
N ASN A 2 53.58 -9.58 7.36
CA ASN A 2 54.33 -10.81 7.41
C ASN A 2 53.42 -12.04 7.63
N LYS A 3 53.47 -13.10 6.86
CA LYS A 3 54.52 -13.83 6.09
C LYS A 3 53.80 -14.85 5.19
N PHE A 4 54.18 -15.07 3.92
CA PHE A 4 55.16 -16.07 3.44
C PHE A 4 54.85 -17.49 3.91
N ASN A 5 54.79 -18.47 3.11
CA ASN A 5 55.65 -19.19 2.17
C ASN A 5 55.17 -20.65 2.19
N HIS A 6 55.44 -21.58 1.40
CA HIS A 6 56.47 -21.98 0.44
C HIS A 6 56.01 -23.22 -0.32
N TYR A 7 56.38 -23.39 -1.56
CA TYR A 7 57.21 -24.42 -2.21
C TYR A 7 56.87 -25.89 -1.94
N SER A 8 56.93 -26.86 -2.79
CA SER A 8 57.79 -27.28 -3.88
C SER A 8 57.29 -28.65 -4.32
N GLY A 9 57.60 -29.27 -5.40
CA GLY A 9 58.71 -29.37 -6.23
C GLY A 9 58.50 -30.55 -7.19
N PHE A 10 59.17 -30.45 -8.30
CA PHE A 10 59.35 -31.55 -9.28
C PHE A 10 60.22 -32.70 -8.75
N PRO A 11 60.24 -33.85 -9.41
CA PRO A 11 61.42 -34.12 -10.19
C PRO A 11 61.21 -34.80 -11.58
N ALA A 12 62.20 -34.58 -12.37
CA ALA A 12 62.43 -35.03 -13.70
C ALA A 12 63.12 -36.43 -13.74
N SER A 13 63.27 -36.88 -14.96
CA SER A 13 64.20 -37.92 -15.49
C SER A 13 63.59 -39.35 -15.56
N VAL A 14 63.64 -40.00 -16.69
CA VAL A 14 64.85 -40.57 -17.32
C VAL A 14 64.56 -40.97 -18.80
N ILE A 15 65.59 -40.68 -19.61
CA ILE A 15 65.84 -41.03 -21.02
C ILE A 15 66.07 -42.56 -21.17
N ALA A 16 65.59 -43.13 -22.24
CA ALA A 16 66.37 -44.12 -23.04
C ALA A 16 65.72 -44.45 -24.38
N ALA A 17 66.57 -44.35 -25.37
CA ALA A 17 66.34 -44.58 -26.79
C ALA A 17 66.22 -46.07 -27.09
N THR A 18 65.51 -46.40 -28.19
CA THR A 18 65.99 -47.38 -29.17
C THR A 18 65.35 -47.14 -30.54
N LEU A 19 66.24 -47.23 -31.55
CA LEU A 19 66.03 -47.02 -32.96
C LEU A 19 65.50 -48.26 -33.68
N LEU A 20 64.98 -48.05 -34.90
CA LEU A 20 64.78 -48.87 -36.08
C LEU A 20 63.50 -49.72 -36.13
N SER A 21 62.59 -49.47 -37.06
CA SER A 21 62.70 -49.92 -38.45
C SER A 21 61.42 -49.64 -39.26
N ALA A 22 61.68 -49.37 -40.52
CA ALA A 22 60.95 -49.75 -41.70
C ALA A 22 59.67 -48.96 -42.08
N ALA A 23 59.85 -48.26 -43.19
CA ALA A 23 58.89 -47.69 -44.07
C ALA A 23 57.73 -48.64 -44.44
N ALA A 24 56.51 -48.12 -44.28
CA ALA A 24 55.38 -48.52 -45.08
C ALA A 24 54.63 -47.24 -45.51
N LEU A 25 54.87 -46.87 -46.76
CA LEU A 25 54.08 -45.85 -47.46
C LEU A 25 52.63 -46.34 -47.53
N PHE A 26 51.78 -45.81 -46.69
CA PHE A 26 50.34 -45.81 -46.96
C PHE A 26 49.97 -44.38 -47.35
N ALA A 27 49.64 -44.20 -48.61
CA ALA A 27 48.98 -43.03 -49.10
C ALA A 27 47.62 -42.92 -48.40
N GLN A 28 47.55 -42.15 -47.31
CA GLN A 28 46.30 -41.72 -46.74
C GLN A 28 45.77 -40.58 -47.59
N THR A 29 44.69 -40.81 -48.31
CA THR A 29 43.88 -39.77 -48.90
C THR A 29 43.47 -38.82 -47.79
N PRO A 30 43.62 -37.48 -47.93
CA PRO A 30 43.15 -36.56 -46.92
C PRO A 30 41.65 -36.77 -46.67
N PRO A 31 41.16 -36.69 -45.43
CA PRO A 31 39.73 -36.80 -45.17
C PRO A 31 39.00 -35.70 -45.97
N GLU A 32 37.97 -36.15 -46.67
CA GLU A 32 37.05 -35.27 -47.41
C GLU A 32 36.40 -34.34 -46.40
N VAL A 33 36.81 -33.05 -46.37
CA VAL A 33 36.22 -32.06 -45.52
C VAL A 33 34.85 -31.70 -46.12
N THR A 34 33.81 -32.37 -45.60
CA THR A 34 32.44 -31.95 -45.91
C THR A 34 32.24 -30.51 -45.45
N PRO A 35 31.79 -29.63 -46.34
CA PRO A 35 31.52 -28.27 -45.93
C PRO A 35 30.49 -28.24 -44.81
N PRO A 36 30.60 -27.34 -43.81
CA PRO A 36 29.62 -27.23 -42.74
C PRO A 36 28.23 -27.00 -43.34
N PRO A 37 27.20 -27.57 -42.74
CA PRO A 37 25.83 -27.36 -43.20
C PRO A 37 25.53 -25.85 -43.25
N PRO A 38 24.73 -25.40 -44.21
CA PRO A 38 24.36 -23.99 -44.27
C PRO A 38 23.69 -23.60 -42.94
N PRO A 39 23.94 -22.37 -42.45
CA PRO A 39 23.33 -21.90 -41.21
C PRO A 39 21.82 -22.00 -41.31
N GLU A 40 21.21 -22.57 -40.29
CA GLU A 40 19.73 -22.65 -40.19
C GLU A 40 19.13 -21.24 -40.35
N PRO A 41 18.04 -21.10 -41.09
CA PRO A 41 17.40 -19.79 -41.25
C PRO A 41 17.02 -19.25 -39.87
N ILE A 42 17.55 -18.06 -39.53
CA ILE A 42 17.22 -17.37 -38.31
C ILE A 42 15.70 -17.22 -38.29
N PRO A 43 14.99 -17.74 -37.25
CA PRO A 43 13.54 -17.65 -37.19
C PRO A 43 13.15 -16.16 -37.32
N ALA A 44 12.24 -15.88 -38.24
CA ALA A 44 11.76 -14.53 -38.49
C ALA A 44 11.29 -13.92 -37.16
N VAL A 45 11.92 -12.81 -36.76
CA VAL A 45 11.52 -12.05 -35.56
C VAL A 45 10.09 -11.56 -35.80
N VAL A 46 9.12 -12.21 -35.17
CA VAL A 46 7.73 -11.74 -35.20
C VAL A 46 7.70 -10.35 -34.57
N PRO A 47 7.27 -9.32 -35.28
CA PRO A 47 7.23 -7.98 -34.70
C PRO A 47 6.34 -7.98 -33.46
N VAL A 48 6.92 -7.62 -32.31
CA VAL A 48 6.13 -7.42 -31.09
C VAL A 48 5.21 -6.23 -31.34
N PRO A 49 3.87 -6.38 -31.25
CA PRO A 49 2.98 -5.25 -31.49
C PRO A 49 3.28 -4.10 -30.54
N ALA A 50 3.19 -2.86 -31.03
CA ALA A 50 3.40 -1.69 -30.22
C ALA A 50 2.42 -1.68 -29.02
N PRO A 51 2.87 -1.29 -27.82
CA PRO A 51 2.02 -1.28 -26.64
C PRO A 51 0.83 -0.35 -26.84
N THR A 52 -0.34 -0.76 -26.37
CA THR A 52 -1.56 0.08 -26.42
C THR A 52 -1.39 1.31 -25.52
N PRO A 53 -2.08 2.42 -25.82
CA PRO A 53 -2.06 3.61 -24.96
C PRO A 53 -2.40 3.32 -23.50
N GLU A 54 -3.33 2.37 -23.23
CA GLU A 54 -3.62 1.93 -21.87
C GLU A 54 -2.44 1.23 -21.21
N ALA A 55 -1.77 0.32 -21.92
CA ALA A 55 -0.59 -0.37 -21.41
C ALA A 55 0.59 0.59 -21.14
N VAL A 56 0.75 1.61 -22.00
CA VAL A 56 1.72 2.69 -21.76
C VAL A 56 1.36 3.44 -20.48
N GLY A 57 0.08 3.82 -20.31
CA GLY A 57 -0.41 4.49 -19.12
C GLY A 57 -0.16 3.66 -17.85
N ASP A 58 -0.44 2.36 -17.87
CA ASP A 58 -0.19 1.44 -16.74
C ASP A 58 1.31 1.38 -16.38
N SER A 59 2.16 1.33 -17.39
CA SER A 59 3.62 1.37 -17.18
C SER A 59 4.08 2.70 -16.54
N MET A 60 3.49 3.82 -16.94
CA MET A 60 3.80 5.13 -16.35
C MET A 60 3.28 5.24 -14.92
N MET A 61 2.09 4.70 -14.62
CA MET A 61 1.55 4.61 -13.25
C MET A 61 2.49 3.82 -12.33
N ALA A 62 2.96 2.66 -12.78
CA ALA A 62 3.90 1.83 -12.00
C ALA A 62 5.21 2.58 -11.68
N ARG A 63 5.65 3.45 -12.58
CA ARG A 63 6.83 4.31 -12.42
C ARG A 63 6.53 5.63 -11.70
N ARG A 64 5.32 5.84 -11.20
CA ARG A 64 4.84 7.07 -10.56
C ARG A 64 4.94 8.31 -11.47
N ARG A 65 4.95 8.13 -12.79
CA ARG A 65 4.93 9.20 -13.79
C ARG A 65 3.49 9.57 -14.12
N TYR A 66 2.78 10.12 -13.15
CA TYR A 66 1.33 10.29 -13.20
C TYR A 66 0.87 11.19 -14.36
N GLN A 67 1.59 12.28 -14.64
CA GLN A 67 1.25 13.15 -15.77
C GLN A 67 1.37 12.41 -17.10
N ALA A 68 2.45 11.66 -17.31
CA ALA A 68 2.66 10.87 -18.53
C ALA A 68 1.60 9.74 -18.65
N ALA A 69 1.18 9.15 -17.52
CA ALA A 69 0.11 8.16 -17.51
C ALA A 69 -1.22 8.77 -17.97
N ILE A 70 -1.57 9.97 -17.48
CA ILE A 70 -2.77 10.69 -17.90
C ILE A 70 -2.77 10.94 -19.39
N GLU A 71 -1.65 11.44 -19.95
CA GLU A 71 -1.54 11.71 -21.39
C GLU A 71 -1.68 10.43 -22.23
N ALA A 72 -1.13 9.30 -21.77
CA ALA A 72 -1.31 8.02 -22.42
C ALA A 72 -2.78 7.53 -22.35
N TYR A 73 -3.42 7.61 -21.19
CA TYR A 73 -4.83 7.21 -21.05
C TYR A 73 -5.79 8.07 -21.90
N LYS A 74 -5.50 9.37 -22.08
CA LYS A 74 -6.27 10.26 -22.96
C LYS A 74 -6.23 9.83 -24.42
N GLN A 75 -5.21 9.08 -24.83
CA GLN A 75 -5.09 8.56 -26.20
C GLN A 75 -5.92 7.28 -26.42
N VAL A 76 -6.53 6.71 -25.39
CA VAL A 76 -7.41 5.55 -25.56
C VAL A 76 -8.71 6.02 -26.27
N PRO A 77 -9.03 5.50 -27.46
CA PRO A 77 -10.13 6.05 -28.28
C PRO A 77 -11.51 5.97 -27.60
N GLN A 78 -11.75 4.92 -26.84
CA GLN A 78 -13.00 4.68 -26.09
C GLN A 78 -12.64 4.21 -24.68
N PRO A 79 -12.33 5.14 -23.75
CA PRO A 79 -11.90 4.76 -22.41
C PRO A 79 -13.00 4.02 -21.66
N SER A 80 -12.69 2.84 -21.14
CA SER A 80 -13.57 2.05 -20.27
C SER A 80 -13.72 2.71 -18.89
N ALA A 81 -14.67 2.23 -18.08
CA ALA A 81 -14.78 2.64 -16.68
C ALA A 81 -13.46 2.45 -15.91
N ALA A 82 -12.74 1.38 -16.21
CA ALA A 82 -11.44 1.09 -15.62
C ALA A 82 -10.38 2.16 -15.99
N VAL A 83 -10.29 2.56 -17.26
CA VAL A 83 -9.38 3.61 -17.71
C VAL A 83 -9.70 4.94 -17.04
N TRP A 84 -10.98 5.32 -16.94
CA TRP A 84 -11.40 6.51 -16.21
C TRP A 84 -11.02 6.45 -14.72
N ASN A 85 -11.16 5.28 -14.09
CA ASN A 85 -10.70 5.10 -12.71
C ASN A 85 -9.18 5.28 -12.58
N LYS A 86 -8.38 4.70 -13.48
CA LYS A 86 -6.91 4.85 -13.52
C LYS A 86 -6.50 6.31 -13.69
N MET A 87 -7.15 7.04 -14.59
CA MET A 87 -6.94 8.49 -14.74
C MET A 87 -7.27 9.25 -13.46
N GLY A 88 -8.39 8.89 -12.81
CA GLY A 88 -8.78 9.48 -11.53
C GLY A 88 -7.72 9.27 -10.46
N ILE A 89 -7.16 8.08 -10.36
CA ILE A 89 -6.04 7.78 -9.44
C ILE A 89 -4.81 8.64 -9.78
N ALA A 90 -4.45 8.77 -11.07
CA ALA A 90 -3.30 9.56 -11.48
C ALA A 90 -3.47 11.05 -11.12
N TYR A 91 -4.64 11.63 -11.38
CA TYR A 91 -4.96 13.00 -10.97
C TYR A 91 -4.95 13.18 -9.45
N GLN A 92 -5.49 12.21 -8.70
CA GLN A 92 -5.46 12.24 -7.24
C GLN A 92 -4.03 12.22 -6.71
N MET A 93 -3.13 11.44 -7.31
CA MET A 93 -1.70 11.43 -6.96
C MET A 93 -0.98 12.75 -7.25
N LEU A 94 -1.48 13.54 -8.18
CA LEU A 94 -1.02 14.90 -8.49
C LEU A 94 -1.74 15.98 -7.65
N PHE A 95 -2.65 15.59 -6.77
CA PHE A 95 -3.51 16.50 -6.01
C PHE A 95 -4.45 17.36 -6.88
N ASP A 96 -4.65 16.99 -8.14
CA ASP A 96 -5.70 17.57 -8.97
C ASP A 96 -7.05 16.91 -8.65
N LEU A 97 -7.62 17.33 -7.52
CA LEU A 97 -8.82 16.72 -6.96
C LEU A 97 -10.08 17.00 -7.79
N GLN A 98 -10.06 18.06 -8.63
CA GLN A 98 -11.19 18.37 -9.51
C GLN A 98 -11.26 17.40 -10.67
N ASP A 99 -10.13 17.16 -11.35
CA ASP A 99 -10.06 16.22 -12.46
C ASP A 99 -10.20 14.78 -11.99
N ALA A 100 -9.63 14.43 -10.81
CA ALA A 100 -9.88 13.15 -10.19
C ALA A 100 -11.37 12.90 -9.95
N THR A 101 -12.10 13.91 -9.42
CA THR A 101 -13.55 13.82 -9.21
C THR A 101 -14.29 13.58 -10.53
N ARG A 102 -13.95 14.32 -11.59
CA ARG A 102 -14.58 14.14 -12.93
C ARG A 102 -14.36 12.74 -13.48
N CYS A 103 -13.14 12.23 -13.37
CA CYS A 103 -12.78 10.90 -13.86
C CYS A 103 -13.56 9.81 -13.11
N TYR A 104 -13.59 9.85 -11.77
CA TYR A 104 -14.32 8.88 -10.97
C TYR A 104 -15.84 8.94 -11.21
N GLN A 105 -16.40 10.15 -11.36
CA GLN A 105 -17.82 10.30 -11.70
C GLN A 105 -18.14 9.71 -13.08
N THR A 106 -17.25 9.87 -14.07
CA THR A 106 -17.39 9.28 -15.39
C THR A 106 -17.32 7.75 -15.33
N SER A 107 -16.36 7.21 -14.59
CA SER A 107 -16.27 5.77 -14.32
C SER A 107 -17.57 5.24 -13.69
N LEU A 108 -18.12 5.93 -12.68
CA LEU A 108 -19.36 5.53 -11.99
C LEU A 108 -20.63 5.70 -12.84
N LYS A 109 -20.62 6.55 -13.87
CA LYS A 109 -21.72 6.58 -14.84
C LYS A 109 -21.77 5.29 -15.67
N MET A 110 -20.62 4.70 -15.96
CA MET A 110 -20.50 3.45 -16.70
C MET A 110 -20.70 2.23 -15.79
N GLU A 111 -20.12 2.26 -14.59
CA GLU A 111 -20.18 1.20 -13.59
C GLU A 111 -20.64 1.72 -12.21
N PRO A 112 -21.95 1.94 -12.00
CA PRO A 112 -22.46 2.59 -10.78
C PRO A 112 -22.21 1.85 -9.47
N LYS A 113 -21.88 0.56 -9.54
CA LYS A 113 -21.67 -0.32 -8.39
C LYS A 113 -20.18 -0.66 -8.18
N ASN A 114 -19.25 0.01 -8.84
CA ASN A 114 -17.83 -0.24 -8.65
C ASN A 114 -17.37 0.29 -7.28
N VAL A 115 -17.17 -0.63 -6.34
CA VAL A 115 -16.84 -0.32 -4.94
C VAL A 115 -15.54 0.45 -4.81
N ASN A 116 -14.53 0.08 -5.59
CA ASN A 116 -13.23 0.75 -5.57
C ASN A 116 -13.35 2.22 -6.00
N VAL A 117 -14.13 2.49 -7.06
CA VAL A 117 -14.33 3.85 -7.55
C VAL A 117 -15.17 4.67 -6.57
N LEU A 118 -16.18 4.06 -5.95
CA LEU A 118 -16.96 4.71 -4.88
C LEU A 118 -16.06 5.09 -3.70
N ASN A 119 -15.17 4.19 -3.27
CA ASN A 119 -14.19 4.49 -2.21
C ASN A 119 -13.25 5.61 -2.63
N ASN A 120 -12.66 5.53 -3.83
CA ASN A 120 -11.72 6.54 -4.33
C ASN A 120 -12.37 7.93 -4.44
N LEU A 121 -13.60 8.01 -4.94
CA LEU A 121 -14.34 9.26 -4.97
C LEU A 121 -14.65 9.78 -3.56
N GLY A 122 -14.90 8.88 -2.60
CA GLY A 122 -15.03 9.21 -1.19
C GLY A 122 -13.77 9.87 -0.65
N THR A 123 -12.58 9.27 -0.90
CA THR A 123 -11.31 9.84 -0.42
C THR A 123 -10.96 11.18 -1.09
N VAL A 124 -11.36 11.40 -2.34
CA VAL A 124 -11.21 12.72 -2.97
C VAL A 124 -12.12 13.76 -2.31
N TYR A 125 -13.37 13.42 -2.00
CA TYR A 125 -14.25 14.34 -1.27
C TYR A 125 -13.75 14.62 0.15
N ASP A 126 -13.18 13.62 0.85
CA ASP A 126 -12.50 13.79 2.14
C ASP A 126 -11.36 14.81 2.02
N SER A 127 -10.44 14.63 1.05
CA SER A 127 -9.34 15.56 0.79
C SER A 127 -9.81 16.98 0.45
N GLN A 128 -11.02 17.14 -0.09
CA GLN A 128 -11.67 18.42 -0.32
C GLN A 128 -12.44 18.94 0.91
N LYS A 129 -12.38 18.25 2.05
CA LYS A 129 -13.16 18.52 3.27
C LYS A 129 -14.68 18.48 3.06
N GLN A 130 -15.13 17.81 1.99
CA GLN A 130 -16.54 17.61 1.67
C GLN A 130 -17.06 16.33 2.32
N TYR A 131 -16.86 16.19 3.64
CA TYR A 131 -17.11 14.99 4.42
C TYR A 131 -18.52 14.40 4.24
N GLY A 132 -19.53 15.24 4.05
CA GLY A 132 -20.90 14.79 3.78
C GLY A 132 -21.04 14.03 2.45
N LYS A 133 -20.28 14.44 1.42
CA LYS A 133 -20.26 13.74 0.13
C LYS A 133 -19.44 12.45 0.24
N ALA A 134 -18.31 12.49 0.93
CA ALA A 134 -17.47 11.32 1.18
C ALA A 134 -18.26 10.22 1.91
N VAL A 135 -18.90 10.55 3.03
CA VAL A 135 -19.78 9.64 3.79
C VAL A 135 -20.84 9.00 2.90
N LYS A 136 -21.45 9.78 1.97
CA LYS A 136 -22.44 9.25 1.02
C LYS A 136 -21.81 8.20 0.08
N MET A 137 -20.59 8.42 -0.38
CA MET A 137 -19.90 7.46 -1.26
C MET A 137 -19.51 6.19 -0.50
N TYR A 138 -18.92 6.30 0.69
CA TYR A 138 -18.57 5.15 1.52
C TYR A 138 -19.81 4.32 1.89
N ARG A 139 -20.92 4.95 2.25
CA ARG A 139 -22.17 4.23 2.50
C ARG A 139 -22.72 3.50 1.28
N LYS A 140 -22.56 4.06 0.07
CA LYS A 140 -22.91 3.35 -1.16
C LYS A 140 -22.01 2.13 -1.37
N ALA A 141 -20.71 2.27 -1.14
CA ALA A 141 -19.75 1.18 -1.25
C ALA A 141 -20.06 0.06 -0.24
N LEU A 142 -20.33 0.41 1.03
CA LEU A 142 -20.68 -0.55 2.10
C LEU A 142 -22.03 -1.24 1.90
N LYS A 143 -22.96 -0.68 1.10
CA LYS A 143 -24.17 -1.42 0.69
C LYS A 143 -23.84 -2.59 -0.23
N ILE A 144 -22.72 -2.54 -0.93
CA ILE A 144 -22.27 -3.58 -1.88
C ILE A 144 -21.30 -4.53 -1.16
N GLU A 145 -20.33 -3.98 -0.42
CA GLU A 145 -19.34 -4.71 0.36
C GLU A 145 -19.41 -4.30 1.85
N PRO A 146 -20.33 -4.88 2.64
CA PRO A 146 -20.54 -4.46 4.03
C PRO A 146 -19.35 -4.70 4.97
N LYS A 147 -18.47 -5.65 4.62
CA LYS A 147 -17.33 -6.06 5.44
C LYS A 147 -15.99 -5.54 4.90
N SER A 148 -15.95 -4.33 4.35
CA SER A 148 -14.70 -3.69 3.94
C SER A 148 -14.15 -2.86 5.10
N ALA A 149 -13.15 -3.38 5.82
CA ALA A 149 -12.53 -2.68 6.95
C ALA A 149 -11.95 -1.32 6.54
N LEU A 150 -11.38 -1.21 5.33
CA LEU A 150 -10.86 0.05 4.81
C LEU A 150 -11.95 1.10 4.63
N ILE A 151 -13.07 0.73 4.03
CA ILE A 151 -14.18 1.67 3.77
C ILE A 151 -14.86 2.04 5.10
N LEU A 152 -15.02 1.10 6.03
CA LEU A 152 -15.51 1.36 7.38
C LEU A 152 -14.59 2.35 8.10
N LYS A 153 -13.27 2.16 8.05
CA LYS A 153 -12.32 3.11 8.63
C LYS A 153 -12.48 4.51 8.03
N ASN A 154 -12.52 4.63 6.71
CA ASN A 154 -12.68 5.92 6.03
C ASN A 154 -14.00 6.60 6.43
N LEU A 155 -15.11 5.84 6.45
CA LEU A 155 -16.41 6.35 6.90
C LEU A 155 -16.37 6.85 8.36
N GLY A 156 -15.73 6.08 9.25
CA GLY A 156 -15.57 6.46 10.65
C GLY A 156 -14.76 7.75 10.79
N THR A 157 -13.65 7.88 10.05
CA THR A 157 -12.82 9.09 10.01
C THR A 157 -13.63 10.32 9.62
N ASP A 158 -14.42 10.24 8.54
CA ASP A 158 -15.25 11.36 8.08
C ASP A 158 -16.38 11.71 9.04
N LEU A 159 -16.92 10.74 9.75
CA LEU A 159 -17.90 11.01 10.80
C LEU A 159 -17.25 11.72 11.99
N MET A 160 -16.03 11.34 12.38
CA MET A 160 -15.25 12.05 13.40
C MET A 160 -14.96 13.50 12.96
N ALA A 161 -14.54 13.71 11.70
CA ALA A 161 -14.30 15.03 11.13
C ALA A 161 -15.56 15.93 11.08
N GLN A 162 -16.75 15.32 11.12
CA GLN A 162 -18.03 16.01 11.26
C GLN A 162 -18.48 16.18 12.73
N HIS A 163 -17.62 15.95 13.71
CA HIS A 163 -17.93 15.93 15.16
C HIS A 163 -19.02 14.93 15.56
N LYS A 164 -19.28 13.91 14.71
CA LYS A 164 -20.25 12.83 15.00
C LYS A 164 -19.53 11.66 15.66
N TYR A 165 -18.87 11.95 16.77
CA TYR A 165 -17.90 11.07 17.43
C TYR A 165 -18.46 9.69 17.75
N GLU A 166 -19.64 9.61 18.40
CA GLU A 166 -20.27 8.34 18.73
C GLU A 166 -20.54 7.48 17.49
N LYS A 167 -21.10 8.10 16.43
CA LYS A 167 -21.37 7.38 15.18
C LYS A 167 -20.08 6.94 14.50
N GLY A 168 -19.04 7.76 14.55
CA GLY A 168 -17.71 7.42 14.03
C GLY A 168 -17.11 6.23 14.79
N TRP A 169 -17.25 6.23 16.12
CA TRP A 169 -16.79 5.13 16.96
C TRP A 169 -17.51 3.81 16.65
N GLU A 170 -18.84 3.82 16.52
CA GLU A 170 -19.59 2.61 16.15
C GLU A 170 -19.08 2.00 14.83
N VAL A 171 -18.78 2.86 13.85
CA VAL A 171 -18.23 2.40 12.57
C VAL A 171 -16.79 1.89 12.73
N TYR A 172 -15.97 2.52 13.58
CA TYR A 172 -14.62 2.03 13.88
C TYR A 172 -14.65 0.67 14.58
N LYS A 173 -15.59 0.42 15.49
CA LYS A 173 -15.78 -0.91 16.09
C LYS A 173 -16.01 -1.95 15.00
N SER A 174 -16.92 -1.65 14.06
CA SER A 174 -17.19 -2.56 12.95
C SER A 174 -15.96 -2.79 12.07
N ALA A 175 -15.10 -1.77 11.86
CA ALA A 175 -13.85 -1.93 11.13
C ALA A 175 -12.87 -2.85 11.86
N LEU A 176 -12.75 -2.71 13.20
CA LEU A 176 -11.89 -3.54 14.05
C LEU A 176 -12.38 -5.00 14.15
N GLU A 177 -13.70 -5.23 14.09
CA GLU A 177 -14.27 -6.58 14.03
C GLU A 177 -13.90 -7.31 12.72
N VAL A 178 -13.78 -6.57 11.61
CA VAL A 178 -13.36 -7.12 10.32
C VAL A 178 -11.84 -7.29 10.25
N ASP A 179 -11.09 -6.30 10.69
CA ASP A 179 -9.61 -6.31 10.69
C ASP A 179 -9.10 -5.63 11.97
N PRO A 180 -8.70 -6.41 13.00
CA PRO A 180 -8.17 -5.86 14.25
C PRO A 180 -6.92 -4.99 14.08
N GLN A 181 -6.22 -5.11 12.95
CA GLN A 181 -5.00 -4.38 12.64
C GLN A 181 -5.21 -3.20 11.68
N ILE A 182 -6.45 -2.84 11.38
CA ILE A 182 -6.78 -1.81 10.36
C ILE A 182 -6.17 -0.44 10.67
N PHE A 183 -5.95 -0.12 11.94
CA PHE A 183 -5.32 1.13 12.37
C PHE A 183 -3.80 1.04 12.50
N ASP A 184 -3.21 -0.17 12.37
CA ASP A 184 -1.76 -0.38 12.43
C ASP A 184 -1.05 -0.05 11.13
N ARG A 185 -1.75 -0.29 10.05
CA ARG A 185 -1.23 0.01 8.73
C ARG A 185 -1.32 1.50 8.51
N SER A 186 -0.18 2.18 8.56
CA SER A 186 -0.04 3.63 8.33
C SER A 186 -0.38 4.08 6.89
N THR A 187 -1.16 3.30 6.16
CA THR A 187 -1.55 3.52 4.76
C THR A 187 -2.89 4.24 4.61
N GLY A 188 -3.42 4.84 5.68
CA GLY A 188 -4.63 5.66 5.60
C GLY A 188 -4.33 7.13 5.36
N PRO A 189 -5.29 7.92 4.85
CA PRO A 189 -5.16 9.36 4.85
C PRO A 189 -4.81 9.80 6.27
N ARG A 190 -3.83 10.70 6.38
CA ARG A 190 -3.55 11.34 7.66
C ARG A 190 -4.86 11.97 8.11
N VAL A 191 -5.34 11.57 9.26
CA VAL A 191 -6.34 12.39 9.94
C VAL A 191 -5.71 13.77 10.04
N GLU A 192 -6.24 14.74 9.31
CA GLU A 192 -5.75 16.11 9.40
C GLU A 192 -5.79 16.50 10.88
N ASN A 193 -4.76 17.20 11.34
CA ASN A 193 -4.72 17.69 12.70
C ASN A 193 -6.06 18.38 12.99
N PRO A 194 -6.79 17.93 14.02
CA PRO A 194 -8.07 18.50 14.38
C PRO A 194 -7.94 20.02 14.51
N SER A 195 -8.90 20.76 13.98
CA SER A 195 -8.83 22.20 13.90
C SER A 195 -8.91 22.91 15.26
N SER A 196 -9.39 22.21 16.29
CA SER A 196 -9.48 22.71 17.66
C SER A 196 -8.87 21.76 18.69
N VAL A 197 -8.55 22.28 19.87
CA VAL A 197 -8.08 21.48 21.02
C VAL A 197 -9.12 20.44 21.40
N GLN A 198 -10.41 20.81 21.39
CA GLN A 198 -11.51 19.91 21.72
C GLN A 198 -11.63 18.76 20.71
N ASP A 199 -11.41 19.03 19.42
CA ASP A 199 -11.43 17.98 18.39
C ASP A 199 -10.26 17.01 18.56
N ARG A 200 -9.08 17.50 18.96
CA ARG A 200 -7.94 16.64 19.28
C ARG A 200 -8.23 15.77 20.48
N GLY A 201 -8.81 16.34 21.52
CA GLY A 201 -9.21 15.62 22.72
C GLY A 201 -10.22 14.50 22.41
N ALA A 202 -11.24 14.80 21.60
CA ALA A 202 -12.19 13.82 21.12
C ALA A 202 -11.50 12.72 20.33
N MET A 203 -10.67 13.07 19.37
CA MET A 203 -9.92 12.10 18.56
C MET A 203 -9.07 11.19 19.43
N ASN A 204 -8.30 11.76 20.36
CA ASN A 204 -7.46 11.00 21.28
C ASN A 204 -8.28 10.02 22.13
N TYR A 205 -9.44 10.46 22.65
CA TYR A 205 -10.31 9.60 23.42
C TYR A 205 -10.83 8.38 22.63
N TYR A 206 -11.29 8.58 21.40
CA TYR A 206 -11.78 7.49 20.57
C TYR A 206 -10.65 6.62 19.99
N MET A 207 -9.47 7.19 19.76
CA MET A 207 -8.26 6.41 19.43
C MET A 207 -7.83 5.52 20.61
N ALA A 208 -7.96 6.02 21.85
CA ALA A 208 -7.71 5.22 23.04
C ALA A 208 -8.65 4.01 23.12
N LYS A 209 -9.94 4.18 22.83
CA LYS A 209 -10.91 3.07 22.76
C LYS A 209 -10.49 2.03 21.74
N GLY A 210 -10.08 2.46 20.54
CA GLY A 210 -9.57 1.57 19.50
C GLY A 210 -8.32 0.80 19.93
N CYS A 211 -7.37 1.47 20.58
CA CYS A 211 -6.17 0.85 21.12
C CYS A 211 -6.46 -0.14 22.24
N ALA A 212 -7.34 0.21 23.18
CA ALA A 212 -7.76 -0.68 24.27
C ALA A 212 -8.39 -1.97 23.73
N ARG A 213 -9.31 -1.84 22.76
CA ARG A 213 -9.95 -2.97 22.11
C ARG A 213 -8.97 -3.85 21.32
N ALA A 214 -7.92 -3.25 20.76
CA ALA A 214 -6.84 -3.96 20.06
C ALA A 214 -5.75 -4.52 21.00
N GLY A 215 -5.92 -4.43 22.31
CA GLY A 215 -4.95 -4.88 23.31
C GLY A 215 -3.68 -4.04 23.42
N ARG A 216 -3.69 -2.81 22.87
CA ARG A 216 -2.54 -1.90 22.88
C ARG A 216 -2.60 -0.97 24.08
N THR A 217 -2.38 -1.54 25.22
CA THR A 217 -2.53 -0.91 26.54
C THR A 217 -1.75 0.40 26.64
N ASP A 218 -0.47 0.40 26.33
CA ASP A 218 0.37 1.60 26.48
C ASP A 218 -0.11 2.76 25.61
N ARG A 219 -0.41 2.48 24.34
CA ARG A 219 -0.95 3.50 23.42
C ARG A 219 -2.32 4.01 23.85
N ALA A 220 -3.17 3.15 24.36
CA ALA A 220 -4.47 3.55 24.89
C ALA A 220 -4.30 4.57 26.02
N ILE A 221 -3.38 4.32 26.94
CA ILE A 221 -3.10 5.20 28.08
C ILE A 221 -2.49 6.53 27.62
N GLU A 222 -1.58 6.53 26.65
CA GLU A 222 -1.03 7.75 26.05
C GLU A 222 -2.12 8.65 25.45
N TYR A 223 -3.01 8.05 24.65
CA TYR A 223 -4.14 8.77 24.07
C TYR A 223 -5.11 9.27 25.13
N LEU A 224 -5.40 8.50 26.20
CA LEU A 224 -6.24 8.96 27.31
C LEU A 224 -5.64 10.16 28.02
N ARG A 225 -4.34 10.16 28.30
CA ARG A 225 -3.66 11.31 28.89
C ARG A 225 -3.81 12.56 28.02
N SER A 226 -3.62 12.41 26.71
CA SER A 226 -3.80 13.51 25.77
C SER A 226 -5.23 14.04 25.80
N ALA A 227 -6.23 13.15 25.79
CA ALA A 227 -7.64 13.54 25.85
C ALA A 227 -8.02 14.28 27.16
N VAL A 228 -7.43 13.87 28.29
CA VAL A 228 -7.59 14.58 29.58
C VAL A 228 -6.92 15.95 29.56
N ASN A 229 -5.68 16.02 29.08
CA ASN A 229 -4.92 17.27 28.97
C ASN A 229 -5.60 18.30 28.05
N GLU A 230 -6.31 17.84 27.04
CA GLU A 230 -7.06 18.67 26.10
C GLU A 230 -8.50 18.96 26.56
N GLY A 231 -8.88 18.49 27.75
CA GLY A 231 -10.16 18.81 28.40
C GLY A 231 -11.39 18.14 27.80
N PHE A 232 -11.21 17.10 26.95
CA PHE A 232 -12.35 16.40 26.34
C PHE A 232 -13.01 15.40 27.31
N THR A 233 -12.25 14.81 28.19
CA THR A 233 -12.71 13.83 29.18
C THR A 233 -12.01 14.07 30.52
N ASN A 234 -12.46 13.36 31.55
CA ASN A 234 -11.86 13.40 32.87
C ASN A 234 -11.66 11.99 33.44
N PRO A 235 -10.86 11.82 34.50
CA PRO A 235 -10.59 10.52 35.10
C PRO A 235 -11.83 9.71 35.46
N LYS A 236 -12.89 10.34 36.00
CA LYS A 236 -14.14 9.65 36.37
C LYS A 236 -14.88 9.08 35.17
N LYS A 237 -14.96 9.84 34.07
CA LYS A 237 -15.57 9.36 32.82
C LYS A 237 -14.78 8.22 32.22
N ILE A 238 -13.45 8.28 32.27
CA ILE A 238 -12.57 7.21 31.78
C ILE A 238 -12.79 5.94 32.60
N ALA A 239 -12.80 6.04 33.92
CA ALA A 239 -13.01 4.89 34.82
C ALA A 239 -14.38 4.21 34.63
N ALA A 240 -15.40 4.98 34.25
CA ALA A 240 -16.77 4.48 34.05
C ALA A 240 -16.99 3.93 32.62
N ASP A 241 -16.09 4.15 31.67
CA ASP A 241 -16.28 3.71 30.29
C ASP A 241 -15.91 2.24 30.11
N GLN A 242 -16.89 1.43 29.75
CA GLN A 242 -16.73 -0.02 29.59
C GLN A 242 -15.67 -0.41 28.53
N GLU A 243 -15.40 0.45 27.56
CA GLU A 243 -14.36 0.18 26.53
C GLU A 243 -12.95 0.14 27.15
N PHE A 244 -12.77 0.69 28.35
CA PHE A 244 -11.49 0.64 29.09
C PHE A 244 -11.46 -0.40 30.21
N ALA A 245 -12.50 -1.25 30.33
CA ALA A 245 -12.55 -2.27 31.37
C ALA A 245 -11.30 -3.17 31.41
N ALA A 246 -10.75 -3.51 30.24
CA ALA A 246 -9.53 -4.32 30.14
C ALA A 246 -8.25 -3.60 30.61
N LEU A 247 -8.30 -2.30 30.86
CA LEU A 247 -7.15 -1.52 31.35
C LEU A 247 -7.09 -1.45 32.89
N HIS A 248 -8.17 -1.83 33.57
CA HIS A 248 -8.16 -1.90 35.04
C HIS A 248 -7.13 -2.92 35.52
N GLY A 249 -6.44 -2.56 36.60
CA GLY A 249 -5.30 -3.32 37.14
C GLY A 249 -3.96 -2.99 36.48
N VAL A 250 -3.94 -2.23 35.38
CA VAL A 250 -2.69 -1.73 34.80
C VAL A 250 -2.20 -0.50 35.60
N PRO A 251 -0.99 -0.54 36.21
CA PRO A 251 -0.57 0.53 37.11
C PRO A 251 -0.57 1.94 36.52
N ALA A 252 -0.30 2.06 35.20
CA ALA A 252 -0.31 3.35 34.51
C ALA A 252 -1.72 3.87 34.28
N PHE A 253 -2.70 3.00 34.07
CA PHE A 253 -4.11 3.35 33.94
C PHE A 253 -4.71 3.73 35.30
N GLU A 254 -4.43 2.95 36.36
CA GLU A 254 -4.91 3.26 37.71
C GLU A 254 -4.40 4.62 38.19
N ARG A 255 -3.13 4.96 37.90
CA ARG A 255 -2.61 6.31 38.20
C ARG A 255 -3.36 7.41 37.42
N LEU A 256 -3.69 7.18 36.16
CA LEU A 256 -4.40 8.15 35.34
C LEU A 256 -5.81 8.46 35.89
N ILE A 257 -6.54 7.43 36.29
CA ILE A 257 -7.92 7.59 36.80
C ILE A 257 -7.97 8.05 38.26
N ALA A 258 -6.87 7.92 39.01
CA ALA A 258 -6.72 8.42 40.36
C ALA A 258 -6.27 9.90 40.42
N GLU A 259 -5.84 10.49 39.30
CA GLU A 259 -5.46 11.91 39.25
C GLU A 259 -6.65 12.80 39.59
N PRO A 260 -6.48 13.81 40.51
CA PRO A 260 -7.55 14.75 40.78
C PRO A 260 -7.90 15.57 39.52
N GLU A 261 -9.19 15.89 39.35
CA GLU A 261 -9.62 16.76 38.26
C GLU A 261 -8.84 18.08 38.33
N LYS A 262 -8.15 18.46 37.26
CA LYS A 262 -7.57 19.81 37.13
C LYS A 262 -8.73 20.78 37.12
N GLN A 263 -8.78 21.65 38.13
CA GLN A 263 -9.76 22.74 38.25
C GLN A 263 -9.56 23.76 37.13
#